data_2c022ce4f5d1a6a5580bc84f341669ec
#
_entry.id   2c022ce4f5d1a6a5580bc84f341669ec
#
_cell.length_a   1.000
_cell.length_b   1.000
_cell.length_c   1.000
_cell.angle_alpha   90.00
_cell.angle_beta   90.00
_cell.angle_gamma   90.00
#
_symmetry.space_group_name_H-M   'P 1'
#
loop_
_entity.id
_entity.type
_entity.pdbx_description
1 polymer ?
#
loop_
_entity_poly.entity_id
_entity_poly.type
_entity_poly.pdbx_seq_one_letter_code
_entity_poly.pdbx_strand_id
1 'polypeptide(L)'
;MKKVIVLLAISIAVLSCKNQVKEVEVDRKAGEWVRSGVKYLIGSDEQVEIVKDLISNYAAMDADAVFSHTRDSLRFFSFNSEIPVIMTVDNLKEKFSSYDSIVTKPVFFIPLELDGVRSMVQVDYRVIKYNKNGTVEKDLFLEVFIFGEEGKIRTIRQWTASAAW
;
A
#
# COMPACT_ATOMS: atom_id res chain seq x y z
N MET A 1 -43.63 -44.07 -21.40
CA MET A 1 -43.62 -42.61 -21.69
C MET A 1 -43.79 -41.72 -20.43
N LYS A 2 -44.72 -42.01 -19.50
CA LYS A 2 -44.92 -41.19 -18.27
C LYS A 2 -43.64 -41.06 -17.36
N LYS A 3 -42.84 -42.13 -17.23
CA LYS A 3 -41.61 -42.15 -16.41
C LYS A 3 -40.47 -41.27 -16.94
N VAL A 4 -40.38 -41.12 -18.27
CA VAL A 4 -39.37 -40.29 -18.94
C VAL A 4 -39.68 -38.82 -18.77
N ILE A 5 -40.96 -38.42 -18.78
CA ILE A 5 -41.40 -37.01 -18.57
C ILE A 5 -41.10 -36.53 -17.16
N VAL A 6 -41.26 -37.42 -16.15
CA VAL A 6 -40.97 -37.07 -14.75
C VAL A 6 -39.48 -36.89 -14.51
N LEU A 7 -38.61 -37.68 -15.13
CA LEU A 7 -37.15 -37.54 -15.06
C LEU A 7 -36.67 -36.24 -15.73
N LEU A 8 -37.28 -35.84 -16.85
CA LEU A 8 -36.95 -34.59 -17.55
C LEU A 8 -37.37 -33.37 -16.74
N ALA A 9 -38.52 -33.40 -16.03
CA ALA A 9 -38.97 -32.32 -15.18
C ALA A 9 -38.08 -32.10 -13.95
N ILE A 10 -37.53 -33.19 -13.37
CA ILE A 10 -36.62 -33.10 -12.23
C ILE A 10 -35.26 -32.49 -12.64
N SER A 11 -34.75 -32.80 -13.83
CA SER A 11 -33.49 -32.26 -14.33
C SER A 11 -33.56 -30.76 -14.61
N ILE A 12 -34.73 -30.24 -15.00
CA ILE A 12 -34.92 -28.77 -15.23
C ILE A 12 -35.00 -28.01 -13.90
N ALA A 13 -35.53 -28.60 -12.84
CA ALA A 13 -35.63 -28.00 -11.52
C ALA A 13 -34.25 -27.82 -10.84
N VAL A 14 -33.29 -28.70 -11.11
CA VAL A 14 -31.95 -28.60 -10.53
C VAL A 14 -31.08 -27.55 -11.22
N LEU A 15 -31.37 -27.18 -12.47
CA LEU A 15 -30.66 -26.14 -13.22
C LEU A 15 -31.14 -24.72 -12.91
N SER A 16 -32.26 -24.57 -12.21
CA SER A 16 -32.86 -23.26 -11.88
C SER A 16 -32.31 -22.61 -10.61
N CYS A 17 -31.49 -23.30 -9.81
CA CYS A 17 -30.79 -22.67 -8.69
C CYS A 17 -29.50 -21.99 -9.17
N LYS A 18 -29.61 -21.00 -10.04
CA LYS A 18 -28.63 -19.93 -10.07
C LYS A 18 -28.84 -19.14 -8.78
N ASN A 19 -28.03 -19.42 -7.77
CA ASN A 19 -27.83 -18.47 -6.68
C ASN A 19 -27.42 -17.15 -7.32
N GLN A 20 -28.37 -16.25 -7.49
CA GLN A 20 -28.04 -14.84 -7.65
C GLN A 20 -27.43 -14.45 -6.32
N VAL A 21 -26.08 -14.52 -6.25
CA VAL A 21 -25.34 -13.78 -5.24
C VAL A 21 -25.70 -12.32 -5.51
N LYS A 22 -26.67 -11.80 -4.75
CA LYS A 22 -26.86 -10.36 -4.71
C LYS A 22 -25.52 -9.81 -4.24
N GLU A 23 -24.77 -9.19 -5.14
CA GLU A 23 -23.69 -8.32 -4.73
C GLU A 23 -24.30 -7.31 -3.77
N VAL A 24 -24.04 -7.50 -2.50
CA VAL A 24 -24.37 -6.50 -1.48
C VAL A 24 -23.40 -5.35 -1.79
N GLU A 25 -23.91 -4.27 -2.31
CA GLU A 25 -23.14 -3.04 -2.49
C GLU A 25 -22.71 -2.56 -1.09
N VAL A 26 -21.51 -2.97 -0.71
CA VAL A 26 -20.91 -2.56 0.56
C VAL A 26 -20.52 -1.10 0.40
N ASP A 27 -21.10 -0.22 1.22
CA ASP A 27 -20.69 1.18 1.29
C ASP A 27 -19.22 1.22 1.77
N ARG A 28 -18.29 1.39 0.81
CA ARG A 28 -16.85 1.36 1.03
C ARG A 28 -16.28 2.72 1.45
N LYS A 29 -17.12 3.63 1.94
CA LYS A 29 -16.65 4.97 2.36
C LYS A 29 -15.76 4.85 3.59
N ALA A 30 -14.56 5.43 3.50
CA ALA A 30 -13.56 5.48 4.57
C ALA A 30 -13.36 6.90 5.12
N GLY A 31 -14.14 7.88 4.68
CA GLY A 31 -14.04 9.26 5.14
C GLY A 31 -14.26 10.30 4.02
N GLU A 32 -13.88 11.53 4.28
CA GLU A 32 -14.07 12.65 3.37
C GLU A 32 -12.88 13.60 3.39
N TRP A 33 -12.49 14.09 2.21
CA TRP A 33 -11.53 15.19 2.12
C TRP A 33 -12.23 16.52 2.36
N VAL A 34 -12.00 17.13 3.53
CA VAL A 34 -12.73 18.32 4.02
C VAL A 34 -12.74 19.49 3.04
N ARG A 35 -11.66 19.71 2.29
CA ARG A 35 -11.56 20.84 1.35
C ARG A 35 -12.42 20.69 0.09
N SER A 36 -12.69 19.49 -0.37
CA SER A 36 -13.38 19.23 -1.64
C SER A 36 -14.67 18.43 -1.49
N GLY A 37 -14.94 17.87 -0.32
CA GLY A 37 -16.05 16.96 -0.10
C GLY A 37 -15.90 15.60 -0.81
N VAL A 38 -14.77 15.34 -1.44
CA VAL A 38 -14.49 14.07 -2.11
C VAL A 38 -14.38 12.96 -1.09
N LYS A 39 -15.01 11.82 -1.35
CA LYS A 39 -15.04 10.70 -0.43
C LYS A 39 -13.80 9.83 -0.58
N TYR A 40 -13.29 9.35 0.54
CA TYR A 40 -12.37 8.23 0.57
C TYR A 40 -13.15 6.92 0.49
N LEU A 41 -12.68 6.03 -0.36
CA LEU A 41 -13.12 4.66 -0.48
C LEU A 41 -12.02 3.73 0.07
N ILE A 42 -12.39 2.50 0.41
CA ILE A 42 -11.39 1.47 0.71
C ILE A 42 -10.72 1.08 -0.61
N GLY A 43 -9.40 1.17 -0.65
CA GLY A 43 -8.59 0.86 -1.81
C GLY A 43 -8.33 -0.64 -2.01
N SER A 44 -7.38 -0.97 -2.88
CA SER A 44 -7.05 -2.33 -3.30
C SER A 44 -6.04 -3.01 -2.37
N ASP A 45 -6.26 -4.30 -2.08
CA ASP A 45 -5.29 -5.16 -1.38
C ASP A 45 -4.01 -5.36 -2.20
N GLU A 46 -4.08 -5.31 -3.53
CA GLU A 46 -2.91 -5.40 -4.41
C GLU A 46 -1.90 -4.26 -4.12
N GLN A 47 -2.40 -3.06 -3.88
CA GLN A 47 -1.55 -1.91 -3.52
C GLN A 47 -0.91 -2.08 -2.15
N VAL A 48 -1.59 -2.75 -1.21
CA VAL A 48 -1.01 -3.11 0.09
C VAL A 48 0.17 -4.07 -0.09
N GLU A 49 0.05 -5.08 -0.95
CA GLU A 49 1.14 -6.03 -1.22
C GLU A 49 2.35 -5.33 -1.86
N ILE A 50 2.14 -4.41 -2.82
CA ILE A 50 3.21 -3.59 -3.39
C ILE A 50 3.97 -2.81 -2.30
N VAL A 51 3.26 -2.20 -1.35
CA VAL A 51 3.90 -1.43 -0.27
C VAL A 51 4.60 -2.34 0.74
N LYS A 52 4.05 -3.53 1.05
CA LYS A 52 4.73 -4.54 1.87
C LYS A 52 6.06 -4.98 1.26
N ASP A 53 6.05 -5.28 -0.03
CA ASP A 53 7.26 -5.66 -0.76
C ASP A 53 8.28 -4.53 -0.76
N LEU A 54 7.85 -3.29 -1.00
CA LEU A 54 8.74 -2.13 -0.95
C LEU A 54 9.38 -1.98 0.44
N ILE A 55 8.62 -2.07 1.53
CA ILE A 55 9.13 -1.97 2.91
C ILE A 55 10.08 -3.14 3.23
N SER A 56 9.78 -4.34 2.74
CA SER A 56 10.65 -5.51 2.89
C SER A 56 11.98 -5.32 2.16
N ASN A 57 11.94 -4.82 0.93
CA ASN A 57 13.13 -4.52 0.13
C ASN A 57 13.97 -3.37 0.74
N TYR A 58 13.30 -2.38 1.34
CA TYR A 58 13.96 -1.34 2.11
C TYR A 58 14.72 -1.90 3.32
N ALA A 59 14.10 -2.84 4.06
CA ALA A 59 14.75 -3.53 5.17
C ALA A 59 15.93 -4.42 4.69
N ALA A 60 15.81 -5.02 3.51
CA ALA A 60 16.88 -5.77 2.87
C ALA A 60 18.00 -4.88 2.29
N MET A 61 17.82 -3.55 2.30
CA MET A 61 18.72 -2.55 1.70
C MET A 61 18.92 -2.77 0.19
N ASP A 62 17.92 -3.33 -0.50
CA ASP A 62 17.90 -3.54 -1.96
C ASP A 62 17.24 -2.33 -2.65
N ALA A 63 18.06 -1.35 -3.03
CA ALA A 63 17.56 -0.13 -3.66
C ALA A 63 16.93 -0.38 -5.04
N ASP A 64 17.44 -1.32 -5.81
CA ASP A 64 16.91 -1.65 -7.14
C ASP A 64 15.52 -2.28 -6.98
N ALA A 65 15.35 -3.20 -6.05
CA ALA A 65 14.05 -3.81 -5.73
C ALA A 65 13.04 -2.79 -5.18
N VAL A 66 13.45 -1.85 -4.32
CA VAL A 66 12.60 -0.73 -3.87
C VAL A 66 12.11 0.07 -5.07
N PHE A 67 13.02 0.44 -6.00
CA PHE A 67 12.67 1.26 -7.16
C PHE A 67 11.89 0.50 -8.24
N SER A 68 11.85 -0.83 -8.23
CA SER A 68 10.99 -1.60 -9.13
C SER A 68 9.50 -1.29 -8.94
N HIS A 69 9.10 -0.90 -7.73
CA HIS A 69 7.74 -0.53 -7.37
C HIS A 69 7.42 0.97 -7.54
N THR A 70 8.42 1.78 -7.89
CA THR A 70 8.28 3.23 -8.01
C THR A 70 8.49 3.70 -9.46
N ARG A 71 8.23 4.98 -9.71
CA ARG A 71 8.74 5.66 -10.90
C ARG A 71 10.26 5.84 -10.78
N ASP A 72 10.93 6.07 -11.90
CA ASP A 72 12.39 6.31 -11.97
C ASP A 72 12.85 7.45 -11.06
N SER A 73 11.97 8.41 -10.78
CA SER A 73 12.15 9.46 -9.79
C SER A 73 10.97 9.49 -8.82
N LEU A 74 11.26 9.28 -7.55
CA LEU A 74 10.29 9.28 -6.45
C LEU A 74 10.28 10.64 -5.77
N ARG A 75 9.09 11.25 -5.62
CA ARG A 75 8.91 12.47 -4.84
C ARG A 75 8.75 12.13 -3.37
N PHE A 76 9.73 12.47 -2.56
CA PHE A 76 9.71 12.22 -1.12
C PHE A 76 9.50 13.51 -0.34
N PHE A 77 8.46 13.57 0.50
CA PHE A 77 8.16 14.68 1.38
C PHE A 77 8.38 14.25 2.82
N SER A 78 9.29 14.91 3.52
CA SER A 78 9.39 14.79 4.97
C SER A 78 8.39 15.72 5.68
N PHE A 79 8.08 15.43 6.93
CA PHE A 79 7.04 16.08 7.73
C PHE A 79 7.07 17.63 7.69
N ASN A 80 8.24 18.22 7.67
CA ASN A 80 8.41 19.69 7.77
C ASN A 80 8.70 20.34 6.42
N SER A 81 8.49 19.65 5.29
CA SER A 81 8.82 20.18 3.97
C SER A 81 7.64 20.13 3.02
N GLU A 82 7.27 21.27 2.45
CA GLU A 82 6.35 21.36 1.31
C GLU A 82 7.09 21.09 -0.02
N ILE A 83 8.43 21.12 0.00
CA ILE A 83 9.27 20.87 -1.16
C ILE A 83 9.72 19.42 -1.12
N PRO A 84 9.42 18.62 -2.16
CA PRO A 84 9.88 17.23 -2.21
C PRO A 84 11.37 17.14 -2.48
N VAL A 85 12.02 16.16 -1.86
CA VAL A 85 13.30 15.65 -2.33
C VAL A 85 13.00 14.67 -3.47
N ILE A 86 13.72 14.77 -4.58
CA ILE A 86 13.66 13.78 -5.64
C ILE A 86 14.62 12.65 -5.27
N MET A 87 14.07 11.50 -4.96
CA MET A 87 14.83 10.30 -4.61
C MET A 87 15.03 9.47 -5.87
N THR A 88 16.28 9.05 -6.09
CA THR A 88 16.66 8.11 -7.15
C THR A 88 17.23 6.83 -6.53
N VAL A 89 17.39 5.80 -7.35
CA VAL A 89 18.01 4.56 -6.92
C VAL A 89 19.44 4.79 -6.37
N ASP A 90 20.21 5.69 -6.99
CA ASP A 90 21.58 6.00 -6.56
C ASP A 90 21.60 6.71 -5.20
N ASN A 91 20.69 7.68 -4.98
CA ASN A 91 20.54 8.33 -3.66
C ASN A 91 20.20 7.30 -2.57
N LEU A 92 19.36 6.32 -2.89
CA LEU A 92 18.98 5.29 -1.93
C LEU A 92 20.14 4.32 -1.66
N LYS A 93 20.92 3.93 -2.69
CA LYS A 93 22.16 3.14 -2.54
C LYS A 93 23.18 3.87 -1.67
N GLU A 94 23.40 5.15 -1.91
CA GLU A 94 24.27 5.99 -1.07
C GLU A 94 23.81 5.99 0.38
N LYS A 95 22.51 6.21 0.62
CA LYS A 95 21.92 6.17 1.96
C LYS A 95 22.14 4.81 2.63
N PHE A 96 21.88 3.71 1.94
CA PHE A 96 22.09 2.36 2.47
C PHE A 96 23.56 2.05 2.80
N SER A 97 24.49 2.69 2.10
CA SER A 97 25.92 2.49 2.36
C SER A 97 26.36 2.89 3.78
N SER A 98 25.58 3.70 4.49
CA SER A 98 25.84 4.14 5.87
C SER A 98 25.34 3.17 6.94
N TYR A 99 24.52 2.17 6.58
CA TYR A 99 23.92 1.22 7.51
C TYR A 99 24.56 -0.16 7.43
N ASP A 100 24.62 -0.86 8.56
CA ASP A 100 24.91 -2.30 8.65
C ASP A 100 23.65 -3.12 8.41
N SER A 101 22.54 -2.67 8.96
CA SER A 101 21.24 -3.31 8.77
C SER A 101 20.08 -2.37 9.09
N ILE A 102 18.92 -2.69 8.53
CA ILE A 102 17.65 -2.02 8.80
C ILE A 102 16.63 -3.08 9.19
N VAL A 103 15.89 -2.84 10.26
CA VAL A 103 14.77 -3.69 10.68
C VAL A 103 13.50 -2.88 10.65
N THR A 104 12.49 -3.38 9.94
CA THR A 104 11.16 -2.79 9.86
C THR A 104 10.14 -3.67 10.58
N LYS A 105 9.18 -3.04 11.27
CA LYS A 105 8.08 -3.72 11.98
C LYS A 105 6.77 -2.99 11.66
N PRO A 106 6.09 -3.35 10.59
CA PRO A 106 4.78 -2.78 10.26
C PRO A 106 3.75 -3.01 11.36
N VAL A 107 2.89 -2.03 11.57
CA VAL A 107 1.78 -2.08 12.55
C VAL A 107 0.45 -2.24 11.82
N PHE A 108 0.19 -1.41 10.80
CA PHE A 108 -1.00 -1.52 9.96
C PHE A 108 -0.75 -0.99 8.55
N PHE A 109 -1.61 -1.41 7.62
CA PHE A 109 -1.73 -0.90 6.26
C PHE A 109 -3.18 -0.52 6.01
N ILE A 110 -3.44 0.68 5.52
CA ILE A 110 -4.78 1.15 5.18
C ILE A 110 -4.78 1.57 3.71
N PRO A 111 -5.36 0.77 2.80
CA PRO A 111 -5.54 1.17 1.42
C PRO A 111 -6.69 2.17 1.31
N LEU A 112 -6.45 3.27 0.61
CA LEU A 112 -7.42 4.34 0.39
C LEU A 112 -7.47 4.70 -1.10
N GLU A 113 -8.65 4.98 -1.59
CA GLU A 113 -8.90 5.52 -2.92
C GLU A 113 -9.69 6.84 -2.80
N LEU A 114 -9.25 7.86 -3.49
CA LEU A 114 -9.93 9.14 -3.53
C LEU A 114 -10.80 9.19 -4.79
N ASP A 115 -12.01 8.66 -4.68
CA ASP A 115 -13.11 8.67 -5.66
C ASP A 115 -12.66 8.61 -7.14
N GLY A 116 -11.91 7.54 -7.48
CA GLY A 116 -11.37 7.28 -8.82
C GLY A 116 -10.24 8.21 -9.27
N VAL A 117 -9.82 9.16 -8.43
CA VAL A 117 -8.80 10.16 -8.79
C VAL A 117 -7.39 9.74 -8.36
N ARG A 118 -7.28 9.09 -7.20
CA ARG A 118 -5.98 8.79 -6.59
C ARG A 118 -6.05 7.61 -5.64
N SER A 119 -5.15 6.68 -5.82
CA SER A 119 -4.97 5.56 -4.89
C SER A 119 -3.78 5.81 -3.98
N MET A 120 -3.87 5.36 -2.74
CA MET A 120 -2.81 5.48 -1.76
C MET A 120 -2.88 4.38 -0.71
N VAL A 121 -1.75 4.09 -0.07
CA VAL A 121 -1.68 3.22 1.12
C VAL A 121 -1.02 4.01 2.24
N GLN A 122 -1.71 4.08 3.37
CA GLN A 122 -1.14 4.62 4.61
C GLN A 122 -0.58 3.48 5.45
N VAL A 123 0.63 3.67 5.98
CA VAL A 123 1.33 2.66 6.79
C VAL A 123 1.86 3.31 8.04
N ASP A 124 1.72 2.63 9.16
CA ASP A 124 2.45 2.90 10.40
C ASP A 124 3.43 1.75 10.63
N TYR A 125 4.70 2.06 10.85
CA TYR A 125 5.71 1.05 11.12
C TYR A 125 6.90 1.60 11.91
N ARG A 126 7.52 0.70 12.68
CA ARG A 126 8.73 0.98 13.42
C ARG A 126 9.94 0.63 12.59
N VAL A 127 10.99 1.45 12.67
CA VAL A 127 12.26 1.25 11.97
C VAL A 127 13.40 1.31 12.97
N ILE A 128 14.30 0.34 12.91
CA ILE A 128 15.57 0.35 13.63
C ILE A 128 16.68 0.32 12.58
N LYS A 129 17.55 1.31 12.61
CA LYS A 129 18.69 1.40 11.72
C LYS A 129 19.97 1.24 12.55
N TYR A 130 20.78 0.28 12.19
CA TYR A 130 22.11 0.06 12.75
C TYR A 130 23.13 0.70 11.83
N ASN A 131 23.75 1.79 12.29
CA ASN A 131 24.71 2.55 11.50
C ASN A 131 26.11 1.92 11.61
N LYS A 132 26.90 1.99 10.53
CA LYS A 132 28.30 1.51 10.50
C LYS A 132 29.23 2.20 11.51
N ASN A 133 28.85 3.38 12.00
CA ASN A 133 29.55 4.06 13.09
C ASN A 133 29.20 3.54 14.49
N GLY A 134 28.41 2.47 14.59
CA GLY A 134 27.97 1.85 15.85
C GLY A 134 26.77 2.51 16.52
N THR A 135 26.19 3.57 15.95
CA THR A 135 24.96 4.19 16.49
C THR A 135 23.72 3.44 16.05
N VAL A 136 22.66 3.49 16.86
CA VAL A 136 21.37 2.89 16.56
C VAL A 136 20.29 3.98 16.58
N GLU A 137 19.56 4.09 15.48
CA GLU A 137 18.40 4.96 15.36
C GLU A 137 17.11 4.15 15.50
N LYS A 138 16.14 4.69 16.22
CA LYS A 138 14.83 4.08 16.40
C LYS A 138 13.76 5.10 16.08
N ASP A 139 13.01 4.85 15.03
CA ASP A 139 12.00 5.76 14.51
C ASP A 139 10.64 5.08 14.42
N LEU A 140 9.59 5.88 14.61
CA LEU A 140 8.24 5.56 14.22
C LEU A 140 7.93 6.33 12.94
N PHE A 141 7.56 5.64 11.88
CA PHE A 141 7.16 6.24 10.61
C PHE A 141 5.66 6.07 10.39
N LEU A 142 5.02 7.19 10.09
CA LEU A 142 3.72 7.20 9.43
C LEU A 142 3.96 7.64 8.00
N GLU A 143 3.71 6.78 7.04
CA GLU A 143 3.91 7.07 5.62
C GLU A 143 2.63 6.94 4.81
N VAL A 144 2.51 7.78 3.78
CA VAL A 144 1.47 7.69 2.77
C VAL A 144 2.13 7.49 1.41
N PHE A 145 1.94 6.31 0.84
CA PHE A 145 2.40 5.93 -0.50
C PHE A 145 1.31 6.28 -1.51
N ILE A 146 1.60 7.18 -2.45
CA ILE A 146 0.65 7.67 -3.45
C ILE A 146 1.02 7.08 -4.80
N PHE A 147 0.07 6.39 -5.41
CA PHE A 147 0.23 5.72 -6.70
C PHE A 147 -0.01 6.67 -7.87
N GLY A 148 0.64 6.42 -8.99
CA GLY A 148 0.35 6.99 -10.30
C GLY A 148 -0.66 6.13 -11.05
N GLU A 149 -1.10 6.60 -12.23
CA GLU A 149 -2.05 5.90 -13.09
C GLU A 149 -1.52 4.55 -13.61
N GLU A 150 -0.20 4.41 -13.70
CA GLU A 150 0.49 3.18 -14.09
C GLU A 150 0.61 2.13 -12.98
N GLY A 151 -0.01 2.36 -11.81
CA GLY A 151 0.08 1.46 -10.66
C GLY A 151 1.40 1.51 -9.88
N LYS A 152 2.33 2.39 -10.26
CA LYS A 152 3.61 2.59 -9.55
C LYS A 152 3.52 3.72 -8.52
N ILE A 153 4.28 3.60 -7.44
CA ILE A 153 4.38 4.64 -6.41
C ILE A 153 5.14 5.84 -7.00
N ARG A 154 4.52 7.01 -6.98
CA ARG A 154 5.09 8.27 -7.48
C ARG A 154 5.51 9.23 -6.37
N THR A 155 4.91 9.09 -5.19
CA THR A 155 5.12 10.02 -4.08
C THR A 155 5.03 9.27 -2.75
N ILE A 156 5.96 9.54 -1.85
CA ILE A 156 5.88 9.14 -0.45
C ILE A 156 5.83 10.41 0.39
N ARG A 157 4.92 10.44 1.36
CA ARG A 157 4.89 11.44 2.44
C ARG A 157 5.20 10.75 3.74
N GLN A 158 6.19 11.24 4.49
CA GLN A 158 6.64 10.63 5.73
C GLN A 158 6.53 11.62 6.89
N TRP A 159 5.97 11.14 7.98
CA TRP A 159 6.05 11.74 9.31
C TRP A 159 6.90 10.83 10.19
N THR A 160 7.83 11.42 10.93
CA THR A 160 8.77 10.68 11.75
C THR A 160 8.69 11.18 13.19
N ALA A 161 8.67 10.25 14.13
CA ALA A 161 8.87 10.52 15.54
C ALA A 161 9.99 9.62 16.07
N SER A 162 10.93 10.20 16.82
CA SER A 162 11.94 9.40 17.52
C SER A 162 11.27 8.58 18.62
N ALA A 163 11.59 7.29 18.68
CA ALA A 163 10.98 6.37 19.62
C ALA A 163 11.94 5.98 20.75
N ALA A 164 11.44 6.06 21.98
CA ALA A 164 12.18 5.70 23.21
C ALA A 164 11.92 4.25 23.66
N TRP A 165 11.63 3.34 22.71
CA TRP A 165 11.30 1.93 23.02
C TRP A 165 12.45 0.96 22.75
#